data_a9c112d137475d7da20c08e1692a99dc
#
_entry.id   a9c112d137475d7da20c08e1692a99dc
#
_cell.length_a   1.000
_cell.length_b   1.000
_cell.length_c   1.000
_cell.angle_alpha   90.00
_cell.angle_beta   90.00
_cell.angle_gamma   90.00
#
_symmetry.space_group_name_H-M   'P 1'
#
loop_
_entity.id
_entity.type
_entity.pdbx_description
1 polymer ?
#
loop_
_entity_poly.entity_id
_entity_poly.type
_entity_poly.pdbx_seq_one_letter_code
_entity_poly.pdbx_strand_id
1 'polypeptide(L)'
;MHFERQKLMALTQYIPPKPAIPSRCLPSPPMPPSEELGLNRLLRKEVTEVFRKNRMIAVCQNVALSAEDKLLVRHQLRKHNISVKVFPNSILKPFLEESKYQNLLPLFVGHNMLLVSSEPKAKEMLRVLKSVPVLPLLGGCIDDTILSYQGFLNYSKLPSQSLMQGELVGGLTVLPSQTRSLLQHQPLQLTALLDQYIRQQHKDNSDVPSTGEPASSDSVIDT
;
A
#
# COMPACT_ATOMS: atom_id res chain seq x y z
N MET A 1 2.81 71.88 44.45
CA MET A 1 2.55 71.09 45.65
C MET A 1 3.73 71.26 46.57
N HIS A 2 3.48 71.43 47.91
CA HIS A 2 4.53 71.56 48.91
C HIS A 2 5.32 70.23 49.07
N PHE A 3 6.64 70.30 49.08
CA PHE A 3 7.52 69.13 49.14
C PHE A 3 7.24 68.15 50.31
N GLU A 4 6.91 68.70 51.48
CA GLU A 4 6.51 67.96 52.66
C GLU A 4 5.22 67.15 52.47
N ARG A 5 4.25 67.72 51.75
CA ARG A 5 2.98 67.11 51.44
C ARG A 5 3.21 65.89 50.46
N GLN A 6 4.14 66.01 49.52
CA GLN A 6 4.51 64.94 48.63
C GLN A 6 5.18 63.80 49.38
N LYS A 7 6.07 64.13 50.34
CA LYS A 7 6.68 63.09 51.21
C LYS A 7 5.64 62.38 52.09
N LEU A 8 4.70 63.07 52.67
CA LEU A 8 3.62 62.48 53.46
C LEU A 8 2.73 61.61 52.59
N MET A 9 2.37 62.04 51.43
CA MET A 9 1.57 61.25 50.48
C MET A 9 2.31 59.99 50.05
N ALA A 10 3.61 60.04 49.81
CA ALA A 10 4.40 58.88 49.47
C ALA A 10 4.57 57.87 50.62
N LEU A 11 4.71 58.38 51.86
CA LEU A 11 4.83 57.58 53.07
C LEU A 11 3.49 56.93 53.48
N THR A 12 2.36 57.60 53.21
CA THR A 12 1.03 57.08 53.56
C THR A 12 0.37 56.31 52.42
N GLN A 13 1.06 56.13 51.33
CA GLN A 13 0.53 55.36 50.17
C GLN A 13 0.37 53.89 50.58
N TYR A 14 -0.86 53.40 50.53
CA TYR A 14 -1.14 51.99 50.75
C TYR A 14 -0.51 51.14 49.60
N ILE A 15 0.45 50.31 49.97
CA ILE A 15 1.04 49.34 49.09
C ILE A 15 0.36 48.01 49.38
N PRO A 16 -0.47 47.47 48.47
CA PRO A 16 -1.11 46.17 48.70
C PRO A 16 -0.05 45.06 48.86
N PRO A 17 -0.27 44.09 49.75
CA PRO A 17 0.64 42.98 49.93
C PRO A 17 0.85 42.26 48.60
N LYS A 18 2.10 41.85 48.34
CA LYS A 18 2.40 41.07 47.15
C LYS A 18 1.61 39.76 47.20
N PRO A 19 0.91 39.35 46.11
CA PRO A 19 0.21 38.10 46.11
C PRO A 19 1.17 36.96 46.37
N ALA A 20 0.76 35.99 47.19
CA ALA A 20 1.59 34.82 47.56
C ALA A 20 2.06 34.01 46.34
N ILE A 21 1.30 34.06 45.28
CA ILE A 21 1.61 33.42 44.01
C ILE A 21 1.75 34.49 42.92
N PRO A 22 2.91 34.61 42.26
CA PRO A 22 3.07 35.55 41.16
C PRO A 22 2.03 35.30 40.07
N SER A 23 1.55 36.34 39.42
CA SER A 23 0.52 36.25 38.34
C SER A 23 0.89 35.29 37.21
N ARG A 24 2.19 35.05 36.97
CA ARG A 24 2.71 34.07 36.03
C ARG A 24 2.51 32.61 36.42
N CYS A 25 2.33 32.34 37.72
CA CYS A 25 2.15 31.00 38.30
C CYS A 25 0.67 30.71 38.63
N LEU A 26 -0.22 31.66 38.45
CA LEU A 26 -1.64 31.37 38.60
C LEU A 26 -2.06 30.40 37.47
N PRO A 27 -2.74 29.26 37.82
CA PRO A 27 -3.30 28.42 36.80
C PRO A 27 -4.19 29.27 35.89
N SER A 28 -3.93 29.23 34.60
CA SER A 28 -4.79 29.90 33.62
C SER A 28 -6.23 29.42 33.83
N PRO A 29 -7.22 30.33 33.84
CA PRO A 29 -8.62 29.91 33.93
C PRO A 29 -8.91 28.84 32.90
N PRO A 30 -9.72 27.79 33.22
CA PRO A 30 -10.09 26.79 32.24
C PRO A 30 -10.58 27.51 30.99
N MET A 31 -9.90 27.25 29.86
CA MET A 31 -10.36 27.83 28.60
C MET A 31 -11.84 27.47 28.43
N PRO A 32 -12.72 28.43 28.15
CA PRO A 32 -14.09 28.12 27.79
C PRO A 32 -14.04 27.09 26.65
N PRO A 33 -14.95 26.09 26.60
CA PRO A 33 -15.01 25.14 25.52
C PRO A 33 -14.99 25.95 24.22
N SER A 34 -13.91 25.84 23.48
CA SER A 34 -13.75 26.62 22.25
C SER A 34 -14.92 26.21 21.37
N GLU A 35 -15.83 27.18 21.12
CA GLU A 35 -16.79 27.02 20.03
C GLU A 35 -15.98 26.53 18.85
N GLU A 36 -16.33 25.36 18.34
CA GLU A 36 -15.52 24.71 17.28
C GLU A 36 -15.39 25.73 16.15
N LEU A 37 -14.20 26.31 16.03
CA LEU A 37 -13.94 27.25 14.95
C LEU A 37 -14.39 26.57 13.65
N GLY A 38 -15.08 27.30 12.78
CA GLY A 38 -15.58 26.78 11.52
C GLY A 38 -14.51 26.03 10.72
N LEU A 39 -13.23 26.44 10.87
CA LEU A 39 -12.05 25.75 10.33
C LEU A 39 -11.91 24.30 10.88
N ASN A 40 -12.05 24.11 12.19
CA ASN A 40 -11.92 22.78 12.79
C ASN A 40 -13.02 21.84 12.29
N ARG A 41 -14.23 22.35 12.10
CA ARG A 41 -15.35 21.58 11.53
C ARG A 41 -15.06 21.17 10.07
N LEU A 42 -14.49 22.06 9.26
CA LEU A 42 -14.09 21.76 7.89
C LEU A 42 -12.98 20.71 7.84
N LEU A 43 -11.95 20.87 8.67
CA LEU A 43 -10.85 19.89 8.75
C LEU A 43 -11.32 18.52 9.23
N ARG A 44 -12.25 18.45 10.18
CA ARG A 44 -12.86 17.16 10.60
C ARG A 44 -13.60 16.49 9.45
N LYS A 45 -14.37 17.25 8.66
CA LYS A 45 -15.03 16.72 7.46
C LYS A 45 -14.01 16.21 6.44
N GLU A 46 -12.95 16.96 6.18
CA GLU A 46 -11.89 16.54 5.26
C GLU A 46 -11.20 15.26 5.74
N VAL A 47 -10.87 15.15 7.02
CA VAL A 47 -10.31 13.92 7.62
C VAL A 47 -11.25 12.74 7.40
N THR A 48 -12.53 12.90 7.74
CA THR A 48 -13.53 11.84 7.56
C THR A 48 -13.64 11.39 6.09
N GLU A 49 -13.62 12.33 5.16
CA GLU A 49 -13.64 12.01 3.73
C GLU A 49 -12.37 11.29 3.27
N VAL A 50 -11.21 11.72 3.76
CA VAL A 50 -9.92 11.09 3.44
C VAL A 50 -9.89 9.64 3.91
N PHE A 51 -10.28 9.38 5.15
CA PHE A 51 -10.33 8.02 5.70
C PHE A 51 -11.39 7.13 5.04
N ARG A 52 -12.48 7.72 4.54
CA ARG A 52 -13.54 6.99 3.85
C ARG A 52 -13.21 6.64 2.40
N LYS A 53 -12.56 7.57 1.66
CA LYS A 53 -12.30 7.42 0.22
C LYS A 53 -11.07 6.56 -0.08
N ASN A 54 -10.11 6.49 0.84
CA ASN A 54 -8.82 5.90 0.57
C ASN A 54 -8.67 4.55 1.27
N ARG A 55 -8.12 3.60 0.53
CA ARG A 55 -7.85 2.24 1.00
C ARG A 55 -6.49 2.11 1.67
N MET A 56 -5.53 2.95 1.32
CA MET A 56 -4.20 2.97 1.93
C MET A 56 -3.96 4.32 2.60
N ILE A 57 -3.61 4.28 3.87
CA ILE A 57 -3.26 5.44 4.69
C ILE A 57 -1.98 5.10 5.45
N ALA A 58 -0.88 5.73 5.09
CA ALA A 58 0.40 5.54 5.75
C ALA A 58 0.77 6.79 6.54
N VAL A 59 1.33 6.59 7.72
CA VAL A 59 1.76 7.63 8.65
C VAL A 59 3.27 7.71 8.63
N CYS A 60 3.80 8.86 8.22
CA CYS A 60 5.21 9.16 8.23
C CYS A 60 5.50 10.28 9.22
N GLN A 61 6.65 10.25 9.84
CA GLN A 61 7.10 11.33 10.68
C GLN A 61 7.77 12.40 9.82
N ASN A 62 7.35 13.64 10.00
CA ASN A 62 7.95 14.78 9.32
C ASN A 62 9.12 15.31 10.18
N VAL A 63 10.31 14.82 9.93
CA VAL A 63 11.54 15.34 10.51
C VAL A 63 12.05 16.45 9.59
N ALA A 64 12.89 17.34 10.04
CA ALA A 64 13.44 18.53 9.41
C ALA A 64 13.71 18.46 7.88
N LEU A 65 12.64 18.33 7.08
CA LEU A 65 12.71 18.37 5.62
C LEU A 65 12.72 19.81 5.12
N SER A 66 13.61 20.11 4.16
CA SER A 66 13.57 21.36 3.42
C SER A 66 12.24 21.51 2.66
N ALA A 67 11.84 22.75 2.37
CA ALA A 67 10.65 23.02 1.58
C ALA A 67 10.76 22.43 0.16
N GLU A 68 11.95 22.48 -0.43
CA GLU A 68 12.25 21.93 -1.75
C GLU A 68 12.11 20.40 -1.76
N ASP A 69 12.70 19.72 -0.77
CA ASP A 69 12.59 18.27 -0.64
C ASP A 69 11.14 17.81 -0.46
N LYS A 70 10.35 18.56 0.32
CA LYS A 70 8.90 18.27 0.48
C LYS A 70 8.16 18.36 -0.86
N LEU A 71 8.49 19.33 -1.69
CA LEU A 71 7.89 19.47 -3.01
C LEU A 71 8.30 18.33 -3.94
N LEU A 72 9.58 17.95 -3.94
CA LEU A 72 10.08 16.82 -4.75
C LEU A 72 9.42 15.51 -4.35
N VAL A 73 9.36 15.21 -3.05
CA VAL A 73 8.68 14.02 -2.53
C VAL A 73 7.20 14.01 -2.91
N ARG A 74 6.51 15.14 -2.73
CA ARG A 74 5.10 15.28 -3.12
C ARG A 74 4.91 15.04 -4.61
N HIS A 75 5.81 15.55 -5.44
CA HIS A 75 5.76 15.34 -6.89
C HIS A 75 5.97 13.87 -7.27
N GLN A 76 6.97 13.21 -6.68
CA GLN A 76 7.24 11.79 -6.92
C GLN A 76 6.07 10.89 -6.48
N LEU A 77 5.50 11.14 -5.29
CA LEU A 77 4.35 10.39 -4.80
C LEU A 77 3.11 10.60 -5.68
N ARG A 78 2.90 11.82 -6.16
CA ARG A 78 1.78 12.14 -7.04
C ARG A 78 1.81 11.39 -8.37
N LYS A 79 3.00 11.05 -8.90
CA LYS A 79 3.14 10.19 -10.10
C LYS A 79 2.52 8.81 -9.89
N HIS A 80 2.48 8.33 -8.66
CA HIS A 80 1.91 7.04 -8.28
C HIS A 80 0.47 7.14 -7.72
N ASN A 81 -0.18 8.30 -7.88
CA ASN A 81 -1.50 8.60 -7.32
C ASN A 81 -1.55 8.54 -5.78
N ILE A 82 -0.43 8.85 -5.13
CA ILE A 82 -0.34 8.97 -3.67
C ILE A 82 -0.37 10.45 -3.32
N SER A 83 -1.37 10.87 -2.56
CA SER A 83 -1.48 12.25 -2.10
C SER A 83 -0.92 12.40 -0.69
N VAL A 84 -0.25 13.53 -0.48
CA VAL A 84 0.33 13.87 0.82
C VAL A 84 -0.61 14.84 1.51
N LYS A 85 -1.08 14.49 2.69
CA LYS A 85 -1.95 15.31 3.55
C LYS A 85 -1.28 15.53 4.90
N VAL A 86 -1.44 16.72 5.44
CA VAL A 86 -0.96 17.08 6.78
C VAL A 86 -2.13 17.64 7.56
N PHE A 87 -2.45 17.02 8.67
CA PHE A 87 -3.51 17.46 9.56
C PHE A 87 -2.96 17.70 10.97
N PRO A 88 -3.50 18.66 11.72
CA PRO A 88 -3.13 18.88 13.10
C PRO A 88 -3.60 17.70 13.98
N ASN A 89 -2.73 17.26 14.89
CA ASN A 89 -3.02 16.13 15.77
C ASN A 89 -4.23 16.38 16.69
N SER A 90 -4.51 17.64 17.02
CA SER A 90 -5.68 18.04 17.83
C SER A 90 -7.01 17.63 17.18
N ILE A 91 -7.05 17.51 15.83
CA ILE A 91 -8.23 17.11 15.09
C ILE A 91 -8.23 15.60 14.80
N LEU A 92 -7.04 15.04 14.52
CA LEU A 92 -6.91 13.61 14.21
C LEU A 92 -7.18 12.73 15.42
N LYS A 93 -6.68 13.09 16.61
CA LYS A 93 -6.82 12.26 17.82
C LYS A 93 -8.29 11.96 18.16
N PRO A 94 -9.18 12.96 18.33
CA PRO A 94 -10.57 12.68 18.67
C PRO A 94 -11.28 11.88 17.57
N PHE A 95 -10.97 12.14 16.30
CA PHE A 95 -11.52 11.35 15.19
C PHE A 95 -11.08 9.88 15.24
N LEU A 96 -9.81 9.61 15.56
CA LEU A 96 -9.29 8.25 15.65
C LEU A 96 -9.84 7.50 16.85
N GLU A 97 -10.08 8.17 17.98
CA GLU A 97 -10.70 7.60 19.19
C GLU A 97 -12.12 7.07 18.91
N GLU A 98 -12.88 7.79 18.08
CA GLU A 98 -14.25 7.43 17.69
C GLU A 98 -14.31 6.42 16.52
N SER A 99 -13.19 6.16 15.84
CA SER A 99 -13.15 5.36 14.62
C SER A 99 -12.54 3.97 14.83
N LYS A 100 -12.66 3.11 13.80
CA LYS A 100 -12.01 1.79 13.75
C LYS A 100 -10.47 1.85 13.91
N TYR A 101 -9.89 3.02 13.74
CA TYR A 101 -8.45 3.24 13.67
C TYR A 101 -7.83 3.65 15.01
N GLN A 102 -8.49 3.35 16.12
CA GLN A 102 -8.02 3.68 17.47
C GLN A 102 -6.57 3.21 17.73
N ASN A 103 -6.21 2.04 17.20
CA ASN A 103 -4.85 1.49 17.35
C ASN A 103 -3.76 2.27 16.58
N LEU A 104 -4.12 3.22 15.70
CA LEU A 104 -3.16 4.13 15.08
C LEU A 104 -2.81 5.33 15.98
N LEU A 105 -3.56 5.58 17.04
CA LEU A 105 -3.39 6.71 17.95
C LEU A 105 -1.95 6.89 18.45
N PRO A 106 -1.21 5.83 18.86
CA PRO A 106 0.17 5.95 19.30
C PRO A 106 1.13 6.50 18.26
N LEU A 107 0.80 6.38 16.97
CA LEU A 107 1.65 6.89 15.87
C LEU A 107 1.55 8.41 15.72
N PHE A 108 0.49 9.04 16.25
CA PHE A 108 0.25 10.49 16.11
C PHE A 108 0.89 11.29 17.24
N VAL A 109 2.20 11.13 17.39
CA VAL A 109 3.05 11.90 18.31
C VAL A 109 3.98 12.79 17.48
N GLY A 110 3.97 14.11 17.72
CA GLY A 110 4.81 15.06 16.99
C GLY A 110 4.22 15.49 15.64
N HIS A 111 5.10 15.88 14.72
CA HIS A 111 4.70 16.32 13.38
C HIS A 111 4.59 15.15 12.43
N ASN A 112 3.40 14.80 12.07
CA ASN A 112 3.11 13.67 11.18
C ASN A 112 2.64 14.13 9.80
N MET A 113 2.89 13.29 8.82
CA MET A 113 2.46 13.44 7.45
C MET A 113 1.72 12.17 7.03
N LEU A 114 0.56 12.32 6.43
CA LEU A 114 -0.24 11.22 5.91
C LEU A 114 -0.01 11.05 4.42
N LEU A 115 0.31 9.84 4.02
CA LEU A 115 0.35 9.42 2.63
C LEU A 115 -0.92 8.62 2.34
N VAL A 116 -1.72 9.11 1.43
CA VAL A 116 -3.06 8.59 1.20
C VAL A 116 -3.23 8.20 -0.25
N SER A 117 -3.76 7.00 -0.48
CA SER A 117 -4.04 6.51 -1.83
C SER A 117 -5.36 5.73 -1.88
N SER A 118 -6.07 5.85 -2.99
CA SER A 118 -7.26 5.05 -3.28
C SER A 118 -6.95 3.58 -3.56
N GLU A 119 -5.73 3.32 -4.06
CA GLU A 119 -5.24 1.97 -4.35
C GLU A 119 -4.09 1.60 -3.41
N PRO A 120 -3.96 0.31 -3.00
CA PRO A 120 -2.91 -0.13 -2.08
C PRO A 120 -1.54 -0.25 -2.77
N LYS A 121 -0.92 0.89 -3.14
CA LYS A 121 0.39 0.97 -3.82
C LYS A 121 1.58 1.04 -2.85
N ALA A 122 1.64 0.12 -1.90
CA ALA A 122 2.70 0.12 -0.87
C ALA A 122 4.11 -0.04 -1.45
N LYS A 123 4.29 -0.84 -2.52
CA LYS A 123 5.58 -1.08 -3.17
C LYS A 123 6.20 0.21 -3.75
N GLU A 124 5.39 0.99 -4.44
CA GLU A 124 5.80 2.27 -5.05
C GLU A 124 6.06 3.32 -3.98
N MET A 125 5.18 3.40 -2.97
CA MET A 125 5.37 4.27 -1.81
C MET A 125 6.71 4.01 -1.11
N LEU A 126 7.01 2.75 -0.80
CA LEU A 126 8.27 2.37 -0.14
C LEU A 126 9.50 2.65 -1.03
N ARG A 127 9.38 2.54 -2.36
CA ARG A 127 10.46 2.89 -3.29
C ARG A 127 10.77 4.39 -3.20
N VAL A 128 9.77 5.24 -3.18
CA VAL A 128 9.94 6.69 -3.04
C VAL A 128 10.50 7.04 -1.65
N LEU A 129 9.97 6.44 -0.57
CA LEU A 129 10.45 6.69 0.79
C LEU A 129 11.92 6.27 0.99
N LYS A 130 12.38 5.20 0.32
CA LYS A 130 13.80 4.79 0.35
C LYS A 130 14.73 5.83 -0.26
N SER A 131 14.29 6.61 -1.23
CA SER A 131 15.10 7.70 -1.81
C SER A 131 15.22 8.91 -0.87
N VAL A 132 14.34 8.99 0.16
CA VAL A 132 14.30 10.11 1.11
C VAL A 132 14.36 9.57 2.54
N PRO A 133 15.55 9.30 3.07
CA PRO A 133 15.71 8.69 4.41
C PRO A 133 15.24 9.57 5.56
N VAL A 134 15.06 10.87 5.31
CA VAL A 134 14.59 11.84 6.32
C VAL A 134 13.10 11.69 6.64
N LEU A 135 12.35 10.90 5.85
CA LEU A 135 10.90 10.67 6.04
C LEU A 135 10.64 9.22 6.49
N PRO A 136 10.83 8.88 7.78
CA PRO A 136 10.60 7.52 8.25
C PRO A 136 9.11 7.19 8.24
N LEU A 137 8.79 6.01 7.69
CA LEU A 137 7.45 5.42 7.80
C LEU A 137 7.29 4.80 9.18
N LEU A 138 6.27 5.20 9.92
CA LEU A 138 5.93 4.64 11.22
C LEU A 138 5.04 3.39 11.08
N GLY A 139 4.06 3.46 10.20
CA GLY A 139 3.05 2.43 9.97
C GLY A 139 1.86 3.01 9.25
N GLY A 140 0.74 2.31 9.26
CA GLY A 140 -0.49 2.80 8.65
C GLY A 140 -1.55 1.71 8.52
N CYS A 141 -2.48 1.94 7.64
CA CYS A 141 -3.61 1.06 7.38
C CYS A 141 -3.71 0.76 5.88
N ILE A 142 -3.97 -0.50 5.54
CA ILE A 142 -4.31 -0.95 4.18
C ILE A 142 -5.55 -1.82 4.29
N ASP A 143 -6.60 -1.48 3.53
CA ASP A 143 -7.87 -2.21 3.48
C ASP A 143 -8.43 -2.54 4.89
N ASP A 144 -8.49 -1.51 5.76
CA ASP A 144 -8.93 -1.60 7.16
C ASP A 144 -8.02 -2.43 8.09
N THR A 145 -6.88 -2.94 7.60
CA THR A 145 -5.88 -3.64 8.43
C THR A 145 -4.74 -2.71 8.81
N ILE A 146 -4.40 -2.69 10.10
CA ILE A 146 -3.31 -1.87 10.62
C ILE A 146 -2.00 -2.63 10.49
N LEU A 147 -1.03 -1.99 9.85
CA LEU A 147 0.28 -2.55 9.57
C LEU A 147 1.39 -1.69 10.17
N SER A 148 2.37 -2.34 10.77
CA SER A 148 3.63 -1.70 11.16
C SER A 148 4.53 -1.48 9.92
N TYR A 149 5.65 -0.80 10.08
CA TYR A 149 6.65 -0.66 9.03
C TYR A 149 7.05 -2.02 8.43
N GLN A 150 7.30 -3.03 9.27
CA GLN A 150 7.63 -4.38 8.82
C GLN A 150 6.47 -5.04 8.05
N GLY A 151 5.24 -4.78 8.49
CA GLY A 151 4.04 -5.22 7.80
C GLY A 151 3.94 -4.63 6.38
N PHE A 152 4.24 -3.35 6.22
CA PHE A 152 4.32 -2.71 4.90
C PHE A 152 5.41 -3.31 4.01
N LEU A 153 6.57 -3.64 4.56
CA LEU A 153 7.64 -4.31 3.83
C LEU A 153 7.20 -5.70 3.35
N ASN A 154 6.56 -6.47 4.21
CA ASN A 154 6.06 -7.79 3.86
C ASN A 154 4.94 -7.69 2.80
N TYR A 155 4.01 -6.75 2.98
CA TYR A 155 2.96 -6.48 2.00
C TYR A 155 3.54 -6.10 0.63
N SER A 156 4.61 -5.31 0.59
CA SER A 156 5.25 -4.91 -0.67
C SER A 156 5.91 -6.07 -1.45
N LYS A 157 6.23 -7.17 -0.76
CA LYS A 157 6.79 -8.38 -1.37
C LYS A 157 5.72 -9.28 -1.98
N LEU A 158 4.46 -9.11 -1.56
CA LEU A 158 3.35 -9.88 -2.10
C LEU A 158 3.14 -9.54 -3.59
N PRO A 159 2.85 -10.54 -4.41
CA PRO A 159 2.44 -10.33 -5.78
C PRO A 159 1.10 -9.59 -5.87
N SER A 160 0.78 -9.05 -7.03
CA SER A 160 -0.51 -8.38 -7.23
C SER A 160 -1.69 -9.34 -7.04
N GLN A 161 -2.83 -8.82 -6.62
CA GLN A 161 -4.04 -9.63 -6.39
C GLN A 161 -4.41 -10.49 -7.61
N SER A 162 -4.29 -9.93 -8.82
CA SER A 162 -4.55 -10.66 -10.05
C SER A 162 -3.59 -11.83 -10.28
N LEU A 163 -2.32 -11.66 -9.93
CA LEU A 163 -1.33 -12.73 -10.03
C LEU A 163 -1.62 -13.85 -9.03
N MET A 164 -1.96 -13.53 -7.79
CA MET A 164 -2.34 -14.51 -6.76
C MET A 164 -3.59 -15.30 -7.18
N GLN A 165 -4.57 -14.62 -7.74
CA GLN A 165 -5.76 -15.29 -8.27
C GLN A 165 -5.41 -16.20 -9.45
N GLY A 166 -4.51 -15.76 -10.33
CA GLY A 166 -3.99 -16.57 -11.43
C GLY A 166 -3.25 -17.82 -10.96
N GLU A 167 -2.41 -17.70 -9.94
CA GLU A 167 -1.71 -18.84 -9.32
C GLU A 167 -2.67 -19.84 -8.69
N LEU A 168 -3.72 -19.38 -8.00
CA LEU A 168 -4.75 -20.26 -7.44
C LEU A 168 -5.50 -21.02 -8.54
N VAL A 169 -5.93 -20.32 -9.59
CA VAL A 169 -6.60 -20.94 -10.73
C VAL A 169 -5.66 -21.92 -11.44
N GLY A 170 -4.38 -21.52 -11.64
CA GLY A 170 -3.35 -22.38 -12.19
C GLY A 170 -3.16 -23.65 -11.37
N GLY A 171 -3.04 -23.53 -10.04
CA GLY A 171 -2.94 -24.68 -9.14
C GLY A 171 -4.15 -25.62 -9.21
N LEU A 172 -5.35 -25.06 -9.29
CA LEU A 172 -6.58 -25.85 -9.45
C LEU A 172 -6.66 -26.56 -10.81
N THR A 173 -6.09 -26.00 -11.88
CA THR A 173 -6.10 -26.62 -13.21
C THR A 173 -5.02 -27.69 -13.38
N VAL A 174 -3.93 -27.62 -12.62
CA VAL A 174 -2.84 -28.62 -12.66
C VAL A 174 -3.31 -30.00 -12.18
N LEU A 175 -4.10 -30.08 -11.11
CA LEU A 175 -4.60 -31.34 -10.57
C LEU A 175 -5.45 -32.12 -11.59
N PRO A 176 -6.49 -31.55 -12.22
CA PRO A 176 -7.25 -32.29 -13.21
C PRO A 176 -6.46 -32.55 -14.51
N SER A 177 -5.49 -31.70 -14.86
CA SER A 177 -4.63 -31.99 -16.02
C SER A 177 -3.71 -33.16 -15.77
N GLN A 178 -3.18 -33.34 -14.57
CA GLN A 178 -2.39 -34.50 -14.18
C GLN A 178 -3.23 -35.77 -14.20
N THR A 179 -4.43 -35.76 -13.62
CA THR A 179 -5.32 -36.93 -13.65
C THR A 179 -5.73 -37.32 -15.07
N ARG A 180 -6.03 -36.33 -15.92
CA ARG A 180 -6.31 -36.53 -17.34
C ARG A 180 -5.11 -37.13 -18.06
N SER A 181 -3.92 -36.60 -17.83
CA SER A 181 -2.68 -37.11 -18.40
C SER A 181 -2.44 -38.59 -18.03
N LEU A 182 -2.63 -38.95 -16.76
CA LEU A 182 -2.49 -40.33 -16.29
C LEU A 182 -3.53 -41.25 -16.93
N LEU A 183 -4.78 -40.82 -17.05
CA LEU A 183 -5.84 -41.61 -17.69
C LEU A 183 -5.62 -41.77 -19.21
N GLN A 184 -5.09 -40.76 -19.86
CA GLN A 184 -4.82 -40.79 -21.31
C GLN A 184 -3.52 -41.53 -21.67
N HIS A 185 -2.60 -41.68 -20.70
CA HIS A 185 -1.31 -42.33 -20.93
C HIS A 185 -1.48 -43.77 -21.42
N GLN A 186 -2.36 -44.56 -20.81
CA GLN A 186 -2.60 -45.96 -21.18
C GLN A 186 -3.14 -46.11 -22.61
N PRO A 187 -4.23 -45.43 -23.03
CA PRO A 187 -4.71 -45.55 -24.42
C PRO A 187 -3.73 -44.96 -25.44
N LEU A 188 -2.97 -43.91 -25.11
CA LEU A 188 -1.93 -43.39 -26.00
C LEU A 188 -0.76 -44.32 -26.20
N GLN A 189 -0.35 -45.05 -25.18
CA GLN A 189 0.66 -46.12 -25.32
C GLN A 189 0.15 -47.24 -26.24
N LEU A 190 -1.10 -47.66 -26.06
CA LEU A 190 -1.70 -48.71 -26.86
C LEU A 190 -1.82 -48.30 -28.34
N THR A 191 -2.23 -47.08 -28.64
CA THR A 191 -2.26 -46.57 -30.02
C THR A 191 -0.86 -46.50 -30.62
N ALA A 192 0.15 -46.05 -29.87
CA ALA A 192 1.53 -46.00 -30.33
C ALA A 192 2.09 -47.40 -30.65
N LEU A 193 1.77 -48.41 -29.81
CA LEU A 193 2.17 -49.82 -30.05
C LEU A 193 1.47 -50.40 -31.28
N LEU A 194 0.16 -50.10 -31.47
CA LEU A 194 -0.57 -50.54 -32.66
C LEU A 194 -0.01 -49.89 -33.94
N ASP A 195 0.30 -48.59 -33.90
CA ASP A 195 0.95 -47.93 -35.03
C ASP A 195 2.31 -48.53 -35.37
N GLN A 196 3.08 -48.87 -34.34
CA GLN A 196 4.37 -49.53 -34.51
C GLN A 196 4.18 -50.95 -35.16
N TYR A 197 3.20 -51.69 -34.67
CA TYR A 197 2.88 -53.03 -35.24
C TYR A 197 2.45 -52.93 -36.71
N ILE A 198 1.59 -51.99 -37.06
CA ILE A 198 1.18 -51.74 -38.44
C ILE A 198 2.39 -51.41 -39.34
N ARG A 199 3.29 -50.56 -38.85
CA ARG A 199 4.53 -50.21 -39.58
C ARG A 199 5.47 -51.42 -39.74
N GLN A 200 5.53 -52.31 -38.79
CA GLN A 200 6.30 -53.55 -38.92
C GLN A 200 5.68 -54.49 -39.95
N GLN A 201 4.36 -54.72 -39.93
CA GLN A 201 3.67 -55.54 -40.93
C GLN A 201 3.82 -54.99 -42.35
N HIS A 202 3.78 -53.65 -42.50
CA HIS A 202 4.02 -53.05 -43.83
C HIS A 202 5.46 -53.25 -44.31
N LYS A 203 6.43 -53.29 -43.42
CA LYS A 203 7.82 -53.59 -43.76
C LYS A 203 7.99 -55.06 -44.13
N ASP A 204 7.42 -55.97 -43.38
CA ASP A 204 7.49 -57.43 -43.64
C ASP A 204 6.78 -57.82 -44.93
N ASN A 205 5.72 -57.08 -45.32
CA ASN A 205 5.04 -57.27 -46.62
C ASN A 205 5.77 -56.60 -47.80
N SER A 206 6.69 -55.66 -47.58
CA SER A 206 7.51 -55.08 -48.65
C SER A 206 8.80 -55.85 -48.95
N ASP A 207 9.18 -56.80 -48.07
CA ASP A 207 10.37 -57.64 -48.21
C ASP A 207 10.08 -59.06 -48.82
N VAL A 208 8.89 -59.25 -49.40
CA VAL A 208 8.65 -60.52 -50.23
C VAL A 208 9.29 -60.23 -51.59
N PRO A 209 10.39 -60.94 -51.94
CA PRO A 209 10.99 -60.79 -53.26
C PRO A 209 10.06 -61.47 -54.31
N SER A 210 9.51 -60.67 -55.21
CA SER A 210 8.84 -61.10 -56.40
C SER A 210 9.88 -61.73 -57.35
N THR A 211 10.04 -63.04 -57.25
CA THR A 211 10.72 -63.85 -58.28
C THR A 211 9.77 -64.07 -59.44
N GLY A 212 10.29 -63.82 -60.67
CA GLY A 212 9.74 -64.34 -61.91
C GLY A 212 9.13 -63.31 -62.85
N GLU A 213 9.89 -62.71 -63.69
CA GLU A 213 10.18 -62.86 -65.14
C GLU A 213 8.97 -62.96 -66.09
N PRO A 214 9.19 -62.76 -67.44
CA PRO A 214 9.65 -61.53 -68.15
C PRO A 214 8.78 -61.23 -69.37
N ALA A 215 9.25 -60.25 -70.11
CA ALA A 215 9.00 -59.99 -71.60
C ALA A 215 7.64 -59.40 -72.01
N SER A 216 7.65 -58.39 -72.65
CA SER A 216 7.83 -58.06 -74.03
C SER A 216 7.21 -56.70 -74.34
N SER A 217 8.00 -55.91 -75.00
CA SER A 217 7.72 -55.15 -76.22
C SER A 217 6.58 -54.15 -76.29
N ASP A 218 7.05 -53.07 -76.69
CA ASP A 218 6.56 -52.22 -77.85
C ASP A 218 5.89 -50.88 -77.47
N SER A 219 6.68 -49.93 -77.79
CA SER A 219 6.37 -48.83 -78.81
C SER A 219 5.38 -47.78 -78.39
N VAL A 220 5.88 -46.59 -78.35
CA VAL A 220 5.75 -45.52 -79.35
C VAL A 220 4.64 -44.51 -79.11
N ILE A 221 5.11 -43.28 -79.05
CA ILE A 221 4.54 -42.04 -79.64
C ILE A 221 3.62 -41.13 -78.79
N ASP A 222 4.18 -39.95 -78.64
CA ASP A 222 3.62 -38.57 -78.84
C ASP A 222 2.26 -38.21 -78.25
N THR A 223 2.26 -37.22 -77.51
CA THR A 223 2.19 -35.74 -77.74
C THR A 223 2.25 -34.96 -76.43
#